data_c897843829db902222b11b0a374d015e
#
_entry.id   c897843829db902222b11b0a374d015e
#
_cell.length_a   1.000
_cell.length_b   1.000
_cell.length_c   1.000
_cell.angle_alpha   90.00
_cell.angle_beta   90.00
_cell.angle_gamma   90.00
#
_symmetry.space_group_name_H-M   'P 1'
#
loop_
_entity.id
_entity.type
_entity.pdbx_description
1 polymer ?
#
loop_
_entity_poly.entity_id
_entity_poly.type
_entity_poly.pdbx_seq_one_letter_code
_entity_poly.pdbx_strand_id
1 'polypeptide(L)'
;MLSACNPQTDQLSEREARVNARESELVTLFAELVELKKSLEKDQPDKHFVGENNARTPNADGCVCDNTEASSVLKDSGKIDAKTVLGGIEMVHLDPPGLEFSARIDTGAQTSSLNALDIVEFERDGKPFVKFNLIHPQTGEKIELTRRLRRYARVKELGNRESQRRPVVRMRVILADIDEQINFTLENRSRFKHQVLIGRNLLQDLAIVDVSKKPDSVTADNSAAATTK
;
A
#
# COMPACT_ATOMS: atom_id res chain seq x y z
N MET A 1 5.18 46.47 -48.28
CA MET A 1 5.08 46.19 -46.81
C MET A 1 4.60 44.78 -46.62
N LEU A 2 5.51 43.87 -46.32
CA LEU A 2 5.20 42.45 -46.07
C LEU A 2 5.02 42.27 -44.57
N SER A 3 3.77 42.00 -44.16
CA SER A 3 3.44 41.68 -42.77
C SER A 3 3.92 40.26 -42.48
N ALA A 4 4.96 40.11 -41.67
CA ALA A 4 5.46 38.80 -41.22
C ALA A 4 4.50 38.26 -40.19
N CYS A 5 3.70 37.23 -40.54
CA CYS A 5 2.95 36.42 -39.60
C CYS A 5 3.95 35.69 -38.69
N ASN A 6 3.85 35.94 -37.39
CA ASN A 6 4.72 35.32 -36.40
C ASN A 6 4.13 33.94 -36.01
N PRO A 7 4.77 32.80 -36.36
CA PRO A 7 4.21 31.47 -36.15
C PRO A 7 4.03 31.08 -34.65
N GLN A 8 4.63 31.83 -33.72
CA GLN A 8 4.47 31.63 -32.29
C GLN A 8 3.12 32.13 -31.75
N THR A 9 2.54 33.16 -32.34
CA THR A 9 1.22 33.69 -31.93
C THR A 9 0.09 32.76 -32.35
N ASP A 10 0.22 32.09 -33.50
CA ASP A 10 -0.78 31.12 -33.98
C ASP A 10 -0.81 29.85 -33.11
N GLN A 11 0.34 29.37 -32.65
CA GLN A 11 0.41 28.21 -31.74
C GLN A 11 -0.17 28.51 -30.35
N LEU A 12 -0.03 29.73 -29.85
CA LEU A 12 -0.61 30.15 -28.58
C LEU A 12 -2.13 30.21 -28.67
N SER A 13 -2.66 30.85 -29.73
CA SER A 13 -4.12 30.97 -29.94
C SER A 13 -4.78 29.59 -30.12
N GLU A 14 -4.13 28.63 -30.79
CA GLU A 14 -4.62 27.25 -30.94
C GLU A 14 -4.62 26.50 -29.61
N ARG A 15 -3.62 26.74 -28.76
CA ARG A 15 -3.60 26.16 -27.40
C ARG A 15 -4.67 26.71 -26.49
N GLU A 16 -4.91 28.02 -26.55
CA GLU A 16 -5.96 28.69 -25.79
C GLU A 16 -7.35 28.19 -26.22
N ALA A 17 -7.58 28.05 -27.52
CA ALA A 17 -8.82 27.49 -28.03
C ALA A 17 -9.06 26.05 -27.56
N ARG A 18 -7.99 25.22 -27.51
CA ARG A 18 -8.09 23.86 -26.96
C ARG A 18 -8.39 23.81 -25.46
N VAL A 19 -7.83 24.72 -24.69
CA VAL A 19 -8.07 24.81 -23.24
C VAL A 19 -9.53 25.22 -23.02
N ASN A 20 -9.99 26.29 -23.68
CA ASN A 20 -11.37 26.76 -23.56
C ASN A 20 -12.40 25.71 -23.99
N ALA A 21 -12.11 24.92 -25.03
CA ALA A 21 -12.97 23.80 -25.44
C ALA A 21 -13.07 22.71 -24.35
N ARG A 22 -11.96 22.35 -23.71
CA ARG A 22 -11.94 21.38 -22.61
C ARG A 22 -12.62 21.90 -21.34
N GLU A 23 -12.47 23.19 -21.04
CA GLU A 23 -13.17 23.80 -19.91
C GLU A 23 -14.68 23.78 -20.11
N SER A 24 -15.17 24.10 -21.31
CA SER A 24 -16.61 24.01 -21.60
C SER A 24 -17.15 22.58 -21.52
N GLU A 25 -16.38 21.59 -21.98
CA GLU A 25 -16.74 20.16 -21.86
C GLU A 25 -16.80 19.70 -20.39
N LEU A 26 -15.85 20.14 -19.57
CA LEU A 26 -15.87 19.86 -18.13
C LEU A 26 -17.07 20.47 -17.42
N VAL A 27 -17.47 21.69 -17.76
CA VAL A 27 -18.64 22.35 -17.16
C VAL A 27 -19.92 21.59 -17.51
N THR A 28 -20.05 21.13 -18.75
CA THR A 28 -21.23 20.32 -19.16
C THR A 28 -21.28 18.98 -18.45
N LEU A 29 -20.18 18.25 -18.35
CA LEU A 29 -20.09 16.98 -17.62
C LEU A 29 -20.39 17.16 -16.13
N PHE A 30 -19.95 18.27 -15.55
CA PHE A 30 -20.25 18.56 -14.14
C PHE A 30 -21.73 18.84 -13.92
N ALA A 31 -22.37 19.55 -14.83
CA ALA A 31 -23.82 19.78 -14.78
C ALA A 31 -24.63 18.49 -14.88
N GLU A 32 -24.25 17.58 -15.79
CA GLU A 32 -24.84 16.24 -15.91
C GLU A 32 -24.70 15.40 -14.63
N LEU A 33 -23.51 15.43 -14.01
CA LEU A 33 -23.28 14.73 -12.75
C LEU A 33 -24.14 15.25 -11.60
N VAL A 34 -24.35 16.56 -11.52
CA VAL A 34 -25.22 17.19 -10.52
C VAL A 34 -26.67 16.77 -10.72
N GLU A 35 -27.14 16.72 -11.97
CA GLU A 35 -28.50 16.26 -12.28
C GLU A 35 -28.71 14.78 -11.97
N LEU A 36 -27.69 13.93 -12.28
CA LEU A 36 -27.73 12.50 -11.97
C LEU A 36 -27.78 12.26 -10.46
N LYS A 37 -26.98 13.02 -9.70
CA LYS A 37 -27.01 12.96 -8.22
C LYS A 37 -28.38 13.34 -7.69
N LYS A 38 -28.99 14.41 -8.22
CA LYS A 38 -30.30 14.87 -7.79
C LYS A 38 -31.42 13.88 -8.14
N SER A 39 -31.30 13.15 -9.24
CA SER A 39 -32.25 12.08 -9.60
C SER A 39 -32.10 10.88 -8.65
N LEU A 40 -30.90 10.48 -8.28
CA LEU A 40 -30.64 9.40 -7.33
C LEU A 40 -31.12 9.72 -5.90
N GLU A 41 -31.08 10.99 -5.50
CA GLU A 41 -31.60 11.43 -4.19
C GLU A 41 -33.14 11.41 -4.16
N LYS A 42 -33.83 11.54 -5.31
CA LYS A 42 -35.30 11.43 -5.41
C LYS A 42 -35.82 10.00 -5.32
N ASP A 43 -35.00 9.02 -5.67
CA ASP A 43 -35.39 7.59 -5.70
C ASP A 43 -35.07 6.86 -4.37
N GLN A 44 -34.63 7.55 -3.34
CA GLN A 44 -34.50 6.96 -2.02
C GLN A 44 -35.80 7.16 -1.23
N PRO A 45 -36.57 6.08 -0.94
CA PRO A 45 -37.71 6.18 -0.04
C PRO A 45 -37.22 6.50 1.36
N ASP A 46 -37.82 7.55 1.94
CA ASP A 46 -37.59 8.04 3.29
C ASP A 46 -37.54 6.90 4.33
N LYS A 47 -36.37 6.53 4.80
CA LYS A 47 -36.27 5.82 6.06
C LYS A 47 -36.19 6.85 7.18
N HIS A 48 -37.36 7.30 7.58
CA HIS A 48 -37.59 8.03 8.82
C HIS A 48 -37.13 7.14 10.00
N PHE A 49 -36.01 7.46 10.56
CA PHE A 49 -35.61 6.94 11.86
C PHE A 49 -36.22 7.88 12.93
N VAL A 50 -37.42 7.55 13.35
CA VAL A 50 -38.07 8.20 14.48
C VAL A 50 -37.46 7.60 15.75
N GLY A 51 -36.60 8.35 16.40
CA GLY A 51 -36.18 8.09 17.76
C GLY A 51 -37.22 8.62 18.75
N GLU A 52 -38.03 7.75 19.28
CA GLU A 52 -38.97 8.09 20.36
C GLU A 52 -38.44 7.53 21.68
N ASN A 53 -37.93 8.44 22.51
CA ASN A 53 -37.67 8.19 23.92
C ASN A 53 -38.99 8.02 24.64
N ASN A 54 -39.28 6.84 25.19
CA ASN A 54 -40.25 6.71 26.28
C ASN A 54 -39.76 5.71 27.32
N ALA A 55 -39.43 6.30 28.46
CA ALA A 55 -39.18 5.62 29.70
C ALA A 55 -40.47 4.95 30.22
N ARG A 56 -40.47 3.65 30.45
CA ARG A 56 -41.31 2.99 31.48
C ARG A 56 -40.67 1.67 31.90
N THR A 57 -40.32 1.61 33.17
CA THR A 57 -39.97 0.43 33.97
C THR A 57 -41.23 -0.37 34.37
N PRO A 58 -41.12 -1.50 35.10
CA PRO A 58 -40.72 -2.83 34.65
C PRO A 58 -41.83 -3.85 34.89
N ASN A 59 -41.91 -4.93 34.17
CA ASN A 59 -42.52 -6.15 34.69
C ASN A 59 -41.71 -7.38 34.29
N ALA A 60 -41.37 -8.12 35.34
CA ALA A 60 -40.76 -9.41 35.29
C ALA A 60 -41.75 -10.44 34.69
N ASP A 61 -41.32 -11.08 33.58
CA ASP A 61 -41.70 -12.45 33.33
C ASP A 61 -40.64 -13.09 32.40
N GLY A 62 -40.11 -14.20 32.86
CA GLY A 62 -38.94 -14.85 32.36
C GLY A 62 -39.01 -15.34 30.92
N CYS A 63 -38.05 -14.94 30.12
CA CYS A 63 -37.60 -15.73 29.00
C CYS A 63 -36.31 -16.46 29.40
N VAL A 64 -36.47 -17.71 29.79
CA VAL A 64 -35.37 -18.67 29.93
C VAL A 64 -34.89 -18.96 28.51
N CYS A 65 -33.72 -18.48 28.15
CA CYS A 65 -32.99 -18.93 26.96
C CYS A 65 -32.35 -20.28 27.34
N ASP A 66 -32.97 -21.33 26.92
CA ASP A 66 -32.40 -22.69 27.00
C ASP A 66 -31.19 -22.76 26.06
N ASN A 67 -30.02 -22.74 26.66
CA ASN A 67 -28.72 -22.91 26.00
C ASN A 67 -28.42 -24.42 25.85
N THR A 68 -29.22 -25.11 25.02
CA THR A 68 -28.87 -26.47 24.65
C THR A 68 -29.30 -26.70 23.20
N GLU A 69 -28.32 -27.05 22.35
CA GLU A 69 -28.47 -27.49 20.96
C GLU A 69 -28.43 -26.44 19.83
N ALA A 70 -27.40 -25.61 19.79
CA ALA A 70 -27.00 -24.96 18.54
C ALA A 70 -25.47 -25.10 18.24
N SER A 71 -24.90 -26.26 18.65
CA SER A 71 -23.46 -26.51 18.44
C SER A 71 -23.14 -27.50 17.31
N SER A 72 -24.03 -27.71 16.34
CA SER A 72 -23.75 -28.67 15.28
C SER A 72 -24.05 -28.26 13.83
N VAL A 73 -24.38 -27.02 13.53
CA VAL A 73 -24.70 -26.59 12.14
C VAL A 73 -23.77 -25.53 11.55
N LEU A 74 -22.75 -25.06 12.28
CA LEU A 74 -21.80 -24.10 11.71
C LEU A 74 -20.40 -24.75 11.49
N LYS A 75 -20.35 -25.89 10.80
CA LYS A 75 -19.10 -26.50 10.35
C LYS A 75 -18.82 -26.31 8.86
N ASP A 76 -19.43 -25.34 8.22
CA ASP A 76 -19.05 -24.92 6.86
C ASP A 76 -19.11 -23.41 6.71
N SER A 77 -18.61 -22.67 7.69
CA SER A 77 -18.20 -21.28 7.45
C SER A 77 -16.85 -21.34 6.80
N GLY A 78 -16.83 -21.12 5.48
CA GLY A 78 -15.61 -20.86 4.75
C GLY A 78 -14.76 -19.90 5.57
N LYS A 79 -13.48 -20.28 5.79
CA LYS A 79 -12.48 -19.46 6.46
C LYS A 79 -12.58 -18.05 5.89
N ILE A 80 -13.20 -17.16 6.62
CA ILE A 80 -13.01 -15.73 6.39
C ILE A 80 -11.57 -15.52 6.85
N ASP A 81 -10.62 -15.54 5.91
CA ASP A 81 -9.24 -15.24 6.21
C ASP A 81 -9.24 -13.81 6.77
N ALA A 82 -9.12 -13.74 8.11
CA ALA A 82 -9.09 -12.46 8.79
C ALA A 82 -7.86 -11.70 8.29
N LYS A 83 -8.09 -10.58 7.59
CA LYS A 83 -7.00 -9.75 7.09
C LYS A 83 -6.22 -9.16 8.25
N THR A 84 -4.91 -9.19 8.16
CA THR A 84 -4.01 -8.59 9.14
C THR A 84 -4.16 -7.07 9.14
N VAL A 85 -4.30 -6.45 10.31
CA VAL A 85 -4.36 -4.99 10.43
C VAL A 85 -2.96 -4.44 10.68
N LEU A 86 -2.45 -3.70 9.70
CA LEU A 86 -1.13 -3.07 9.72
C LEU A 86 -1.24 -1.56 9.93
N GLY A 87 -0.21 -0.96 10.54
CA GLY A 87 -0.07 0.49 10.63
C GLY A 87 0.59 1.10 9.38
N GLY A 88 0.85 2.40 9.42
CA GLY A 88 1.56 3.11 8.35
C GLY A 88 3.07 2.80 8.30
N ILE A 89 3.64 2.32 9.42
CA ILE A 89 5.04 1.90 9.58
C ILE A 89 5.04 0.62 10.39
N GLU A 90 5.72 -0.40 9.91
CA GLU A 90 5.81 -1.72 10.56
C GLU A 90 7.24 -2.25 10.52
N MET A 91 7.55 -3.17 11.44
CA MET A 91 8.79 -3.93 11.37
C MET A 91 8.61 -5.13 10.43
N VAL A 92 9.52 -5.30 9.51
CA VAL A 92 9.50 -6.38 8.53
C VAL A 92 10.79 -7.18 8.60
N HIS A 93 10.66 -8.48 8.71
CA HIS A 93 11.80 -9.40 8.59
C HIS A 93 12.01 -9.78 7.13
N LEU A 94 13.22 -9.55 6.61
CA LEU A 94 13.62 -9.92 5.25
C LEU A 94 14.56 -11.12 5.27
N ASP A 95 14.27 -12.12 4.46
CA ASP A 95 15.12 -13.29 4.31
C ASP A 95 15.47 -13.55 2.82
N PRO A 96 16.79 -13.54 2.48
CA PRO A 96 17.88 -13.00 3.26
C PRO A 96 17.84 -11.47 3.40
N PRO A 97 18.54 -10.82 4.31
CA PRO A 97 19.68 -11.34 5.09
C PRO A 97 19.30 -11.95 6.46
N GLY A 98 18.03 -12.11 6.78
CA GLY A 98 17.60 -12.57 8.10
C GLY A 98 17.58 -11.44 9.13
N LEU A 99 17.21 -10.24 8.72
CA LEU A 99 17.22 -9.02 9.54
C LEU A 99 15.88 -8.30 9.50
N GLU A 100 15.61 -7.57 10.58
CA GLU A 100 14.43 -6.72 10.70
C GLU A 100 14.71 -5.30 10.22
N PHE A 101 13.80 -4.77 9.43
CA PHE A 101 13.84 -3.43 8.88
C PHE A 101 12.55 -2.68 9.19
N SER A 102 12.66 -1.39 9.47
CA SER A 102 11.49 -0.52 9.49
C SER A 102 11.00 -0.30 8.07
N ALA A 103 9.76 -0.68 7.81
CA ALA A 103 9.11 -0.59 6.51
C ALA A 103 7.97 0.44 6.52
N ARG A 104 7.87 1.22 5.45
CA ARG A 104 6.70 2.04 5.19
C ARG A 104 5.65 1.22 4.45
N ILE A 105 4.43 1.19 4.98
CA ILE A 105 3.28 0.58 4.33
C ILE A 105 2.65 1.63 3.40
N ASP A 106 2.56 1.32 2.10
CA ASP A 106 2.11 2.27 1.08
C ASP A 106 1.05 1.64 0.16
N THR A 107 -0.20 1.96 0.43
CA THR A 107 -1.35 1.48 -0.35
C THR A 107 -1.43 2.12 -1.75
N GLY A 108 -0.73 3.24 -1.97
CA GLY A 108 -0.62 3.90 -3.27
C GLY A 108 0.39 3.24 -4.19
N ALA A 109 1.43 2.59 -3.64
CA ALA A 109 2.45 1.92 -4.42
C ALA A 109 1.96 0.56 -4.94
N GLN A 110 2.13 0.30 -6.24
CA GLN A 110 1.77 -0.99 -6.83
C GLN A 110 2.76 -2.11 -6.43
N THR A 111 4.04 -1.78 -6.29
CA THR A 111 5.12 -2.73 -6.01
C THR A 111 5.89 -2.32 -4.77
N SER A 112 6.38 -3.31 -4.03
CA SER A 112 7.32 -3.09 -2.95
C SER A 112 8.69 -2.67 -3.48
N SER A 113 9.44 -1.90 -2.71
CA SER A 113 10.79 -1.46 -3.05
C SER A 113 11.75 -1.59 -1.88
N LEU A 114 13.02 -1.81 -2.20
CA LEU A 114 14.10 -2.04 -1.25
C LEU A 114 15.24 -1.08 -1.54
N ASN A 115 15.80 -0.47 -0.48
CA ASN A 115 17.00 0.34 -0.60
C ASN A 115 18.17 -0.57 -0.97
N ALA A 116 18.69 -0.39 -2.18
CA ALA A 116 19.80 -1.16 -2.72
C ALA A 116 20.87 -0.21 -3.25
N LEU A 117 22.09 -0.37 -2.73
CA LEU A 117 23.24 0.41 -3.14
C LEU A 117 24.16 -0.46 -4.00
N ASP A 118 25.01 0.17 -4.81
CA ASP A 118 26.05 -0.49 -5.59
C ASP A 118 25.49 -1.67 -6.43
N ILE A 119 24.36 -1.44 -7.11
CA ILE A 119 23.67 -2.46 -7.89
C ILE A 119 24.52 -2.86 -9.09
N VAL A 120 24.91 -4.14 -9.18
CA VAL A 120 25.67 -4.71 -10.28
C VAL A 120 24.92 -5.91 -10.84
N GLU A 121 24.60 -5.86 -12.12
CA GLU A 121 23.97 -6.96 -12.85
C GLU A 121 25.04 -7.83 -13.51
N PHE A 122 24.88 -9.15 -13.43
CA PHE A 122 25.80 -10.10 -14.04
C PHE A 122 25.08 -11.39 -14.43
N GLU A 123 25.72 -12.19 -15.24
CA GLU A 123 25.22 -13.50 -15.65
C GLU A 123 26.06 -14.61 -14.99
N ARG A 124 25.39 -15.63 -14.50
CA ARG A 124 26.00 -16.84 -14.00
C ARG A 124 25.22 -18.06 -14.45
N ASP A 125 25.88 -19.01 -15.11
CA ASP A 125 25.29 -20.25 -15.65
C ASP A 125 24.09 -19.97 -16.58
N GLY A 126 24.21 -18.97 -17.48
CA GLY A 126 23.14 -18.58 -18.40
C GLY A 126 21.93 -17.93 -17.72
N LYS A 127 22.05 -17.51 -16.47
CA LYS A 127 20.96 -16.90 -15.70
C LYS A 127 21.36 -15.51 -15.22
N PRO A 128 20.46 -14.53 -15.32
CA PRO A 128 20.75 -13.18 -14.85
C PRO A 128 20.66 -13.11 -13.30
N PHE A 129 21.65 -12.48 -12.70
CA PHE A 129 21.73 -12.17 -11.28
C PHE A 129 21.97 -10.68 -11.06
N VAL A 130 21.66 -10.23 -9.87
CA VAL A 130 21.97 -8.88 -9.40
C VAL A 130 22.63 -8.98 -8.03
N LYS A 131 23.75 -8.25 -7.87
CA LYS A 131 24.45 -8.04 -6.63
C LYS A 131 24.18 -6.62 -6.18
N PHE A 132 23.92 -6.43 -4.89
CA PHE A 132 23.62 -5.13 -4.29
C PHE A 132 23.92 -5.13 -2.80
N ASN A 133 24.09 -3.95 -2.22
CA ASN A 133 24.31 -3.76 -0.81
C ASN A 133 23.06 -3.22 -0.11
N LEU A 134 22.69 -3.83 1.02
CA LEU A 134 21.76 -3.26 2.00
C LEU A 134 22.55 -2.58 3.11
N ILE A 135 21.92 -1.64 3.80
CA ILE A 135 22.48 -1.05 5.01
C ILE A 135 21.88 -1.76 6.22
N HIS A 136 22.73 -2.31 7.07
CA HIS A 136 22.30 -2.93 8.33
C HIS A 136 21.57 -1.90 9.19
N PRO A 137 20.35 -2.19 9.65
CA PRO A 137 19.49 -1.18 10.30
C PRO A 137 20.06 -0.65 11.62
N GLN A 138 20.88 -1.42 12.33
CA GLN A 138 21.46 -1.04 13.62
C GLN A 138 22.91 -0.58 13.50
N THR A 139 23.77 -1.29 12.75
CA THR A 139 25.21 -0.99 12.67
C THR A 139 25.56 0.00 11.56
N GLY A 140 24.70 0.16 10.56
CA GLY A 140 24.97 0.99 9.39
C GLY A 140 25.96 0.36 8.38
N GLU A 141 26.40 -0.87 8.62
CA GLU A 141 27.31 -1.59 7.74
C GLU A 141 26.62 -2.04 6.45
N LYS A 142 27.41 -2.15 5.38
CA LYS A 142 26.92 -2.69 4.12
C LYS A 142 26.88 -4.21 4.15
N ILE A 143 25.72 -4.78 3.80
CA ILE A 143 25.51 -6.23 3.67
C ILE A 143 25.34 -6.52 2.20
N GLU A 144 26.29 -7.26 1.61
CA GLU A 144 26.24 -7.66 0.22
C GLU A 144 25.29 -8.83 0.02
N LEU A 145 24.36 -8.69 -0.90
CA LEU A 145 23.43 -9.73 -1.31
C LEU A 145 23.53 -9.98 -2.80
N THR A 146 23.40 -11.26 -3.18
CA THR A 146 23.29 -11.69 -4.56
C THR A 146 21.95 -12.41 -4.75
N ARG A 147 21.14 -11.96 -5.70
CA ARG A 147 19.83 -12.55 -5.99
C ARG A 147 19.62 -12.75 -7.48
N ARG A 148 18.80 -13.73 -7.83
CA ARG A 148 18.41 -13.92 -9.22
C ARG A 148 17.54 -12.76 -9.68
N LEU A 149 17.90 -12.15 -10.79
CA LEU A 149 17.08 -11.14 -11.45
C LEU A 149 15.83 -11.81 -12.04
N ARG A 150 14.66 -11.34 -11.65
CA ARG A 150 13.38 -11.89 -12.13
C ARG A 150 12.88 -11.18 -13.38
N ARG A 151 12.91 -9.88 -13.37
CA ARG A 151 12.47 -8.99 -14.44
C ARG A 151 12.96 -7.56 -14.16
N TYR A 152 12.59 -6.63 -15.03
CA TYR A 152 12.74 -5.19 -14.78
C TYR A 152 11.37 -4.55 -14.61
N ALA A 153 11.29 -3.60 -13.73
CA ALA A 153 10.16 -2.69 -13.60
C ALA A 153 10.52 -1.33 -14.21
N ARG A 154 9.58 -0.73 -14.91
CA ARG A 154 9.67 0.67 -15.37
C ARG A 154 8.89 1.53 -14.40
N VAL A 155 9.57 2.43 -13.70
CA VAL A 155 8.96 3.31 -12.71
C VAL A 155 9.07 4.75 -13.21
N LYS A 156 7.94 5.45 -13.26
CA LYS A 156 7.92 6.90 -13.54
C LYS A 156 8.02 7.64 -12.22
N GLU A 157 9.03 8.48 -12.07
CA GLU A 157 9.11 9.40 -10.95
C GLU A 157 8.31 10.66 -11.26
N LEU A 158 7.63 11.19 -10.24
CA LEU A 158 6.89 12.45 -10.37
C LEU A 158 7.88 13.57 -10.70
N GLY A 159 7.66 14.27 -11.82
CA GLY A 159 8.55 15.33 -12.31
C GLY A 159 9.63 14.86 -13.29
N ASN A 160 9.83 13.56 -13.49
CA ASN A 160 10.76 13.06 -14.51
C ASN A 160 9.99 12.53 -15.74
N ARG A 161 10.36 12.98 -16.94
CA ARG A 161 9.75 12.52 -18.20
C ARG A 161 10.18 11.11 -18.57
N GLU A 162 11.32 10.65 -18.07
CA GLU A 162 11.87 9.34 -18.38
C GLU A 162 11.53 8.32 -17.29
N SER A 163 11.11 7.13 -17.70
CA SER A 163 10.90 6.02 -16.79
C SER A 163 12.23 5.35 -16.48
N GLN A 164 12.54 5.19 -15.19
CA GLN A 164 13.71 4.43 -14.76
C GLN A 164 13.44 2.92 -14.86
N ARG A 165 14.41 2.19 -15.41
CA ARG A 165 14.43 0.73 -15.40
C ARG A 165 15.09 0.25 -14.11
N ARG A 166 14.34 -0.49 -13.29
CA ARG A 166 14.81 -1.00 -12.00
C ARG A 166 14.81 -2.52 -11.98
N PRO A 167 15.88 -3.18 -11.54
CA PRO A 167 15.90 -4.63 -11.39
C PRO A 167 14.91 -5.07 -10.30
N VAL A 168 14.32 -6.26 -10.50
CA VAL A 168 13.36 -6.86 -9.58
C VAL A 168 13.89 -8.20 -9.11
N VAL A 169 13.93 -8.37 -7.80
CA VAL A 169 14.32 -9.61 -7.12
C VAL A 169 13.17 -10.16 -6.29
N ARG A 170 13.21 -11.45 -5.98
CA ARG A 170 12.25 -12.10 -5.10
C ARG A 170 12.89 -12.38 -3.75
N MET A 171 12.21 -12.00 -2.67
CA MET A 171 12.65 -12.19 -1.29
C MET A 171 11.49 -12.62 -0.41
N ARG A 172 11.77 -13.36 0.64
CA ARG A 172 10.79 -13.71 1.68
C ARG A 172 10.63 -12.54 2.63
N VAL A 173 9.40 -12.27 2.98
CA VAL A 173 8.99 -11.21 3.90
C VAL A 173 8.13 -11.82 4.97
N ILE A 174 8.47 -11.55 6.23
CA ILE A 174 7.60 -11.85 7.36
C ILE A 174 7.19 -10.51 7.97
N LEU A 175 5.89 -10.27 8.02
CA LEU A 175 5.27 -9.02 8.46
C LEU A 175 4.04 -9.35 9.30
N ALA A 176 4.13 -9.18 10.61
CA ALA A 176 3.16 -9.69 11.56
C ALA A 176 2.94 -11.21 11.35
N ASP A 177 1.73 -11.63 11.03
CA ASP A 177 1.35 -13.02 10.72
C ASP A 177 1.44 -13.38 9.22
N ILE A 178 1.85 -12.44 8.37
CA ILE A 178 2.03 -12.65 6.93
C ILE A 178 3.45 -13.14 6.66
N ASP A 179 3.58 -14.32 6.03
CA ASP A 179 4.86 -14.91 5.60
C ASP A 179 4.79 -15.22 4.10
N GLU A 180 5.34 -14.32 3.28
CA GLU A 180 5.20 -14.39 1.84
C GLU A 180 6.49 -14.13 1.08
N GLN A 181 6.59 -14.72 -0.12
CA GLN A 181 7.64 -14.42 -1.07
C GLN A 181 7.18 -13.41 -2.12
N ILE A 182 7.66 -12.18 -2.01
CA ILE A 182 7.26 -11.10 -2.92
C ILE A 182 8.39 -10.56 -3.77
N ASN A 183 8.00 -9.80 -4.78
CA ASN A 183 8.93 -9.11 -5.67
C ASN A 183 9.24 -7.71 -5.14
N PHE A 184 10.53 -7.37 -5.04
CA PHE A 184 11.02 -6.04 -4.71
C PHE A 184 11.70 -5.40 -5.91
N THR A 185 11.39 -4.14 -6.17
CA THR A 185 12.19 -3.28 -7.04
C THR A 185 13.39 -2.78 -6.26
N LEU A 186 14.57 -2.85 -6.85
CA LEU A 186 15.80 -2.34 -6.26
C LEU A 186 16.04 -0.90 -6.71
N GLU A 187 16.28 -0.01 -5.76
CA GLU A 187 16.61 1.39 -6.02
C GLU A 187 17.42 1.98 -4.89
N ASN A 188 18.19 3.03 -5.17
CA ASN A 188 18.82 3.81 -4.12
C ASN A 188 17.78 4.67 -3.40
N ARG A 189 17.41 4.25 -2.20
CA ARG A 189 16.45 4.93 -1.32
C ARG A 189 17.09 5.68 -0.17
N SER A 190 18.39 5.98 -0.22
CA SER A 190 19.14 6.63 0.87
C SER A 190 18.53 7.98 1.29
N ARG A 191 17.78 8.64 0.41
CA ARG A 191 17.04 9.88 0.70
C ARG A 191 15.78 9.67 1.53
N PHE A 192 15.33 8.42 1.70
CA PHE A 192 14.10 8.10 2.43
C PHE A 192 14.42 7.57 3.81
N LYS A 193 13.56 7.87 4.78
CA LYS A 193 13.70 7.43 6.16
C LYS A 193 13.67 5.90 6.31
N HIS A 194 12.84 5.21 5.51
CA HIS A 194 12.66 3.76 5.58
C HIS A 194 13.30 3.09 4.37
N GLN A 195 14.13 2.09 4.65
CA GLN A 195 14.83 1.33 3.61
C GLN A 195 13.89 0.42 2.83
N VAL A 196 12.80 -0.01 3.45
CA VAL A 196 11.79 -0.89 2.88
C VAL A 196 10.49 -0.14 2.68
N LEU A 197 9.86 -0.35 1.53
CA LEU A 197 8.50 0.07 1.26
C LEU A 197 7.70 -1.17 0.86
N ILE A 198 6.59 -1.39 1.51
CA ILE A 198 5.65 -2.47 1.20
C ILE A 198 4.48 -1.89 0.41
N GLY A 199 4.30 -2.37 -0.79
CA GLY A 199 3.24 -1.97 -1.71
C GLY A 199 2.12 -3.00 -1.80
N ARG A 200 1.15 -2.73 -2.69
CA ARG A 200 -0.03 -3.57 -2.90
C ARG A 200 0.25 -5.01 -3.30
N ASN A 201 1.43 -5.29 -3.86
CA ASN A 201 1.84 -6.65 -4.22
C ASN A 201 2.02 -7.60 -3.02
N LEU A 202 2.04 -7.09 -1.78
CA LEU A 202 1.89 -7.86 -0.54
C LEU A 202 0.53 -7.60 0.11
N LEU A 203 0.09 -6.34 0.15
CA LEU A 203 -1.05 -5.91 0.96
C LEU A 203 -2.39 -6.40 0.41
N GLN A 204 -2.48 -6.57 -0.91
CA GLN A 204 -3.73 -6.95 -1.56
C GLN A 204 -4.18 -8.32 -1.04
N ASP A 205 -5.45 -8.39 -0.62
CA ASP A 205 -6.12 -9.57 -0.06
C ASP A 205 -5.61 -10.06 1.31
N LEU A 206 -4.43 -9.64 1.77
CA LEU A 206 -3.80 -10.09 3.01
C LEU A 206 -3.95 -9.09 4.16
N ALA A 207 -3.98 -7.78 3.87
CA ALA A 207 -3.92 -6.77 4.92
C ALA A 207 -4.93 -5.63 4.75
N ILE A 208 -5.25 -5.01 5.87
CA ILE A 208 -5.94 -3.72 5.99
C ILE A 208 -4.96 -2.73 6.62
N VAL A 209 -4.88 -1.51 6.11
CA VAL A 209 -3.98 -0.49 6.66
C VAL A 209 -4.78 0.51 7.48
N ASP A 210 -4.51 0.53 8.77
CA ASP A 210 -5.02 1.52 9.71
C ASP A 210 -3.95 2.60 9.97
N VAL A 211 -4.14 3.77 9.39
CA VAL A 211 -3.17 4.88 9.49
C VAL A 211 -3.11 5.49 10.90
N SER A 212 -4.09 5.21 11.78
CA SER A 212 -4.09 5.65 13.16
C SER A 212 -3.23 4.77 14.07
N LYS A 213 -2.95 3.53 13.65
CA LYS A 213 -2.10 2.59 14.38
C LYS A 213 -0.66 3.09 14.37
N LYS A 214 -0.15 3.39 15.56
CA LYS A 214 1.28 3.73 15.74
C LYS A 214 2.11 2.44 15.61
N PRO A 215 3.36 2.53 15.11
CA PRO A 215 4.26 1.39 15.12
C PRO A 215 4.39 0.90 16.57
N ASP A 216 4.22 -0.40 16.78
CA ASP A 216 4.52 -0.99 18.07
C ASP A 216 5.99 -0.67 18.35
N SER A 217 6.23 0.15 19.37
CA SER A 217 7.59 0.39 19.84
C SER A 217 8.14 -0.97 20.24
N VAL A 218 9.12 -1.47 19.47
CA VAL A 218 9.82 -2.70 19.82
C VAL A 218 10.35 -2.46 21.24
N THR A 219 9.71 -3.10 22.21
CA THR A 219 10.24 -3.21 23.57
C THR A 219 11.53 -4.01 23.46
N ALA A 220 12.64 -3.26 23.39
CA ALA A 220 13.96 -3.78 23.63
C ALA A 220 14.09 -4.09 25.13
N ASP A 221 13.32 -5.07 25.61
CA ASP A 221 13.43 -5.57 26.98
C ASP A 221 13.07 -7.05 26.98
N ASN A 222 14.08 -7.88 26.70
CA ASN A 222 14.18 -9.22 27.30
C ASN A 222 15.49 -9.91 26.88
N SER A 223 16.60 -9.40 27.38
CA SER A 223 17.81 -10.22 27.48
C SER A 223 18.64 -9.85 28.71
N ALA A 224 18.03 -9.91 29.89
CA ALA A 224 18.79 -9.83 31.13
C ALA A 224 18.07 -10.58 32.25
N ALA A 225 17.99 -11.90 32.17
CA ALA A 225 17.76 -12.72 33.36
C ALA A 225 17.99 -14.20 33.05
N ALA A 226 19.21 -14.66 32.96
CA ALA A 226 19.57 -16.03 33.28
C ALA A 226 21.08 -16.17 33.44
N THR A 227 21.63 -15.60 34.50
CA THR A 227 22.88 -16.11 35.05
C THR A 227 22.86 -15.92 36.56
N THR A 228 22.48 -16.93 37.26
CA THR A 228 23.00 -17.24 38.61
C THR A 228 22.49 -18.63 39.02
N LYS A 229 23.23 -19.65 38.83
CA LYS A 229 23.77 -20.55 39.87
C LYS A 229 24.40 -21.79 39.25
#